data_50bc6ceab1e491fc643ccd15c2cc364f
#
_entry.id   50bc6ceab1e491fc643ccd15c2cc364f
#
_cell.length_a   1.000
_cell.length_b   1.000
_cell.length_c   1.000
_cell.angle_alpha   90.00
_cell.angle_beta   90.00
_cell.angle_gamma   90.00
#
_symmetry.space_group_name_H-M   'P 1'
#
loop_
_entity.id
_entity.type
_entity.pdbx_description
1 polymer ?
#
loop_
_entity_poly.entity_id
_entity_poly.type
_entity_poly.pdbx_seq_one_letter_code
_entity_poly.pdbx_strand_id
1 'polypeptide(L)'
;VTDHDQISRRTAVTAVATTAALLPLGTAATARAAEPAARTAATSATAPFQHGVASGDPLPDGVLLWTRVTPAADALPGSGKGPATKVEWQVATDKGFTEVVARGTVTTSAATDHTVKADVRGLAPATLYWFRFTALGVHSPAGRTRTAPAAGTAAANVRFGVVSCANWEAGYFSPYRHLAARTDLDAVLHLGDYLYEYRTGEYPALKYVVRPHSPGHELLTLADYRIRHGAHKTDPDAQAMHAAHPVIAMWDDHEFADNAWQGGAENHTPGTEGDWTARMAAAKQAYFEWMPVRPSTAGTTYRRLQFGTLADLHLLDLRSFRDEQVPIGSGQADDPGRTLTGRAQLDWLKAGLERSAAAWRLVGTSVMISQVAFGSVPAHLLGPLAEVLGLPKEGLAVNTDQWDGYTDDRRELLTHLGDRSIGNTVFLTGDIHMSWANDVPLKAATYPGQAPVATEFVVTSVTSDNLDDILHVAPHTLSLPAAAAVRAANRHVKWVDMDSHGYGVLDVTAERTQMDYYAVSDKADRNATASLVRSYRTLSGTQRVERADGPVV
;
A
#
# COMPACT_ATOMS: atom_id res chain seq x y z
N VAL A 1 30.87 -18.90 -12.16
CA VAL A 1 29.65 -18.51 -12.85
C VAL A 1 28.63 -19.57 -12.48
N THR A 2 27.87 -19.36 -11.45
CA THR A 2 26.74 -20.18 -11.06
C THR A 2 25.50 -19.31 -11.24
N ASP A 3 24.72 -19.66 -12.26
CA ASP A 3 23.37 -19.21 -12.50
C ASP A 3 22.54 -19.63 -11.28
N HIS A 4 22.28 -18.69 -10.38
CA HIS A 4 21.25 -18.84 -9.37
C HIS A 4 19.94 -18.40 -10.03
N ASP A 5 19.13 -19.37 -10.46
CA ASP A 5 17.72 -19.18 -10.77
C ASP A 5 17.02 -18.59 -9.52
N GLN A 6 16.98 -17.28 -9.42
CA GLN A 6 16.20 -16.59 -8.37
C GLN A 6 14.73 -16.71 -8.72
N ILE A 7 13.98 -17.24 -7.76
CA ILE A 7 12.54 -17.43 -7.88
C ILE A 7 11.86 -16.10 -7.59
N SER A 8 11.52 -15.34 -8.64
CA SER A 8 10.85 -14.03 -8.57
C SER A 8 9.37 -14.15 -8.14
N ARG A 9 8.70 -13.01 -7.85
CA ARG A 9 7.23 -12.93 -7.67
C ARG A 9 6.46 -13.68 -8.75
N ARG A 10 6.97 -13.66 -9.97
CA ARG A 10 6.46 -14.43 -11.12
C ARG A 10 6.37 -15.92 -10.81
N THR A 11 7.33 -16.47 -10.09
CA THR A 11 7.36 -17.89 -9.73
C THR A 11 6.42 -18.21 -8.57
N ALA A 12 6.25 -17.32 -7.61
CA ALA A 12 5.29 -17.50 -6.52
C ALA A 12 3.85 -17.52 -7.06
N VAL A 13 3.49 -16.59 -7.94
CA VAL A 13 2.20 -16.56 -8.63
C VAL A 13 2.05 -17.75 -9.58
N THR A 14 3.12 -18.15 -10.29
CA THR A 14 3.15 -19.33 -11.16
C THR A 14 3.02 -20.62 -10.34
N ALA A 15 3.58 -20.69 -9.13
CA ALA A 15 3.43 -21.87 -8.27
C ALA A 15 1.97 -22.10 -7.84
N VAL A 16 1.21 -21.03 -7.60
CA VAL A 16 -0.26 -21.11 -7.38
C VAL A 16 -0.97 -21.61 -8.65
N ALA A 17 -0.53 -21.17 -9.83
CA ALA A 17 -1.12 -21.55 -11.10
C ALA A 17 -0.77 -23.00 -11.53
N THR A 18 0.45 -23.47 -11.26
CA THR A 18 0.90 -24.80 -11.71
C THR A 18 0.16 -25.93 -11.00
N THR A 19 -0.31 -25.71 -9.78
CA THR A 19 -1.14 -26.70 -9.07
C THR A 19 -2.57 -26.79 -9.62
N ALA A 20 -3.04 -25.77 -10.34
CA ALA A 20 -4.36 -25.75 -10.99
C ALA A 20 -4.33 -26.24 -12.46
N ALA A 21 -3.16 -26.28 -13.10
CA ALA A 21 -2.99 -26.50 -14.55
C ALA A 21 -2.98 -27.97 -15.00
N LEU A 22 -3.39 -28.92 -14.19
CA LEU A 22 -3.45 -30.34 -14.56
C LEU A 22 -4.77 -30.76 -15.24
N LEU A 23 -5.52 -29.83 -15.84
CA LEU A 23 -6.69 -30.13 -16.65
C LEU A 23 -6.50 -29.66 -18.11
N PRO A 24 -7.00 -30.41 -19.12
CA PRO A 24 -6.66 -30.15 -20.51
C PRO A 24 -7.34 -28.92 -21.09
N LEU A 25 -6.59 -28.12 -21.84
CA LEU A 25 -6.98 -26.88 -22.50
C LEU A 25 -7.74 -27.13 -23.81
N GLY A 26 -8.93 -26.55 -23.92
CA GLY A 26 -9.64 -26.35 -25.17
C GLY A 26 -9.25 -25.03 -25.84
N THR A 27 -9.04 -25.05 -27.16
CA THR A 27 -8.59 -23.90 -27.97
C THR A 27 -9.66 -22.83 -28.11
N ALA A 28 -9.35 -21.57 -27.78
CA ALA A 28 -10.20 -20.40 -28.03
C ALA A 28 -9.55 -19.46 -29.05
N ALA A 29 -10.39 -18.91 -29.95
CA ALA A 29 -10.01 -18.10 -31.10
C ALA A 29 -9.77 -16.62 -30.71
N THR A 30 -8.79 -15.99 -31.39
CA THR A 30 -8.37 -14.61 -31.22
C THR A 30 -9.35 -13.60 -31.83
N ALA A 31 -9.84 -12.66 -31.05
CA ALA A 31 -10.50 -11.45 -31.52
C ALA A 31 -9.52 -10.27 -31.49
N ARG A 32 -9.43 -9.57 -32.62
CA ARG A 32 -8.54 -8.41 -32.84
C ARG A 32 -9.26 -7.14 -32.41
N ALA A 33 -8.72 -6.43 -31.41
CA ALA A 33 -9.25 -5.16 -30.95
C ALA A 33 -8.74 -3.99 -31.83
N ALA A 34 -9.65 -3.03 -32.10
CA ALA A 34 -9.37 -1.84 -32.89
C ALA A 34 -8.74 -0.75 -32.02
N GLU A 35 -7.80 -0.01 -32.59
CA GLU A 35 -7.13 1.14 -31.94
C GLU A 35 -8.14 2.26 -31.61
N PRO A 36 -8.10 2.83 -30.39
CA PRO A 36 -8.84 4.05 -30.10
C PRO A 36 -8.01 5.29 -30.44
N ALA A 37 -8.60 6.19 -31.22
CA ALA A 37 -8.03 7.47 -31.56
C ALA A 37 -7.75 8.34 -30.33
N ALA A 38 -6.53 8.88 -30.26
CA ALA A 38 -6.10 9.80 -29.22
C ALA A 38 -6.94 11.08 -29.20
N ARG A 39 -7.75 11.27 -28.17
CA ARG A 39 -8.33 12.55 -27.82
C ARG A 39 -7.47 13.19 -26.73
N THR A 40 -6.76 14.23 -27.08
CA THR A 40 -6.09 15.15 -26.17
C THR A 40 -7.13 15.91 -25.34
N ALA A 41 -7.40 15.44 -24.14
CA ALA A 41 -8.07 16.25 -23.12
C ALA A 41 -6.99 16.97 -22.32
N ALA A 42 -6.63 18.17 -22.76
CA ALA A 42 -5.85 19.10 -21.96
C ALA A 42 -6.74 19.59 -20.81
N THR A 43 -6.67 18.98 -19.63
CA THR A 43 -7.06 19.65 -18.41
C THR A 43 -6.00 20.70 -18.13
N SER A 44 -6.37 21.96 -18.22
CA SER A 44 -5.55 23.10 -17.82
C SER A 44 -5.22 22.98 -16.32
N ALA A 45 -4.14 22.26 -16.00
CA ALA A 45 -3.52 22.39 -14.70
C ALA A 45 -3.08 23.86 -14.58
N THR A 46 -3.65 24.58 -13.61
CA THR A 46 -3.34 26.00 -13.40
C THR A 46 -1.85 26.12 -13.08
N ALA A 47 -1.05 26.60 -14.04
CA ALA A 47 0.33 26.99 -13.73
C ALA A 47 0.29 28.02 -12.58
N PRO A 48 1.10 27.89 -11.54
CA PRO A 48 2.27 27.04 -11.38
C PRO A 48 2.03 25.69 -10.66
N PHE A 49 0.79 25.34 -10.29
CA PHE A 49 0.45 24.17 -9.46
C PHE A 49 0.07 22.94 -10.32
N GLN A 50 0.96 22.50 -11.19
CA GLN A 50 0.70 21.43 -12.17
C GLN A 50 0.48 20.04 -11.54
N HIS A 51 0.94 19.84 -10.30
CA HIS A 51 0.91 18.56 -9.60
C HIS A 51 -0.18 18.50 -8.50
N GLY A 52 -1.12 19.45 -8.53
CA GLY A 52 -2.23 19.51 -7.60
C GLY A 52 -1.83 19.85 -6.17
N VAL A 53 -2.71 19.50 -5.24
CA VAL A 53 -2.53 19.70 -3.80
C VAL A 53 -2.85 18.40 -3.06
N ALA A 54 -2.26 18.21 -1.89
CA ALA A 54 -2.53 17.05 -1.04
C ALA A 54 -2.48 17.44 0.43
N SER A 55 -3.13 16.64 1.27
CA SER A 55 -2.89 16.65 2.72
C SER A 55 -2.61 15.24 3.21
N GLY A 56 -2.00 15.12 4.40
CA GLY A 56 -1.69 13.81 4.95
C GLY A 56 -1.46 13.81 6.44
N ASP A 57 -1.29 12.61 6.97
CA ASP A 57 -1.00 12.34 8.38
C ASP A 57 -1.85 13.19 9.34
N PRO A 58 -3.18 13.04 9.32
CA PRO A 58 -4.08 13.84 10.15
C PRO A 58 -3.83 13.55 11.63
N LEU A 59 -3.66 14.62 12.39
CA LEU A 59 -3.57 14.60 13.85
C LEU A 59 -4.79 15.29 14.45
N PRO A 60 -5.07 15.13 15.74
CA PRO A 60 -6.18 15.82 16.39
C PRO A 60 -6.12 17.35 16.29
N ASP A 61 -4.90 17.88 16.24
CA ASP A 61 -4.65 19.32 16.23
C ASP A 61 -4.07 19.84 14.92
N GLY A 62 -3.93 18.99 13.88
CA GLY A 62 -3.26 19.42 12.66
C GLY A 62 -3.23 18.42 11.53
N VAL A 63 -2.73 18.90 10.40
CA VAL A 63 -2.53 18.12 9.18
C VAL A 63 -1.27 18.58 8.46
N LEU A 64 -0.64 17.69 7.71
CA LEU A 64 0.42 18.05 6.78
C LEU A 64 -0.22 18.46 5.44
N LEU A 65 0.08 19.67 4.94
CA LEU A 65 -0.32 20.11 3.61
C LEU A 65 0.85 20.00 2.64
N TRP A 66 0.54 19.64 1.39
CA TRP A 66 1.53 19.44 0.34
C TRP A 66 1.09 20.07 -0.98
N THR A 67 2.04 20.61 -1.71
CA THR A 67 1.95 20.96 -3.14
C THR A 67 3.35 21.01 -3.77
N ARG A 68 3.42 21.20 -5.08
CA ARG A 68 4.63 21.55 -5.82
C ARG A 68 4.38 22.78 -6.70
N VAL A 69 5.34 23.67 -6.72
CA VAL A 69 5.31 24.85 -7.59
C VAL A 69 6.23 24.64 -8.78
N THR A 70 5.80 25.04 -9.98
CA THR A 70 6.65 25.13 -11.18
C THR A 70 6.95 26.62 -11.44
N PRO A 71 8.05 27.18 -10.90
CA PRO A 71 8.29 28.62 -10.91
C PRO A 71 8.77 29.17 -12.25
N ALA A 72 9.26 28.30 -13.13
CA ALA A 72 9.74 28.63 -14.46
C ALA A 72 9.53 27.42 -15.39
N ALA A 73 9.52 27.65 -16.71
CA ALA A 73 9.24 26.60 -17.68
C ALA A 73 10.25 25.44 -17.66
N ASP A 74 11.48 25.69 -17.23
CA ASP A 74 12.54 24.68 -17.10
C ASP A 74 12.65 24.07 -15.70
N ALA A 75 11.83 24.51 -14.74
CA ALA A 75 11.74 23.96 -13.38
C ALA A 75 10.91 22.67 -13.35
N LEU A 76 11.19 21.73 -14.25
CA LEU A 76 10.53 20.42 -14.32
C LEU A 76 10.95 19.53 -13.15
N PRO A 77 10.15 18.51 -12.78
CA PRO A 77 10.54 17.53 -11.78
C PRO A 77 11.92 16.94 -12.07
N GLY A 78 12.77 16.87 -11.06
CA GLY A 78 14.13 16.32 -11.17
C GLY A 78 15.15 17.21 -11.92
N SER A 79 14.74 18.36 -12.50
CA SER A 79 15.66 19.19 -13.30
C SER A 79 16.74 19.90 -12.49
N GLY A 80 16.54 20.09 -11.20
CA GLY A 80 17.43 20.89 -10.35
C GLY A 80 17.46 22.38 -10.72
N LYS A 81 16.49 22.88 -11.48
CA LYS A 81 16.42 24.25 -12.00
C LYS A 81 15.26 25.03 -11.39
N GLY A 82 15.30 26.34 -11.57
CA GLY A 82 14.26 27.28 -11.15
C GLY A 82 14.63 28.09 -9.91
N PRO A 83 14.06 29.31 -9.77
CA PRO A 83 14.33 30.19 -8.63
C PRO A 83 13.63 29.71 -7.36
N ALA A 84 14.21 30.06 -6.22
CA ALA A 84 13.54 29.92 -4.93
C ALA A 84 12.22 30.72 -4.95
N THR A 85 11.15 30.11 -4.44
CA THR A 85 9.81 30.67 -4.55
C THR A 85 9.11 30.68 -3.20
N LYS A 86 8.57 31.83 -2.84
CA LYS A 86 7.71 31.98 -1.66
C LYS A 86 6.31 31.46 -1.99
N VAL A 87 5.82 30.58 -1.14
CA VAL A 87 4.49 29.98 -1.25
C VAL A 87 3.71 30.26 0.03
N GLU A 88 2.58 30.89 -0.11
CA GLU A 88 1.64 31.12 0.99
C GLU A 88 0.64 29.97 1.04
N TRP A 89 0.20 29.60 2.25
CA TRP A 89 -0.86 28.63 2.45
C TRP A 89 -1.93 29.17 3.39
N GLN A 90 -3.17 28.71 3.18
CA GLN A 90 -4.33 29.03 3.99
C GLN A 90 -5.14 27.79 4.30
N VAL A 91 -5.69 27.74 5.52
CA VAL A 91 -6.68 26.75 5.94
C VAL A 91 -7.93 27.50 6.40
N ALA A 92 -9.11 27.07 5.94
CA ALA A 92 -10.40 27.69 6.24
C ALA A 92 -11.45 26.64 6.63
N THR A 93 -12.50 27.07 7.31
CA THR A 93 -13.65 26.23 7.63
C THR A 93 -14.64 26.14 6.48
N ASP A 94 -14.49 26.98 5.44
CA ASP A 94 -15.35 27.04 4.26
C ASP A 94 -14.56 27.00 2.95
N LYS A 95 -15.17 26.45 1.91
CA LYS A 95 -14.58 26.32 0.57
C LYS A 95 -14.29 27.67 -0.09
N GLY A 96 -15.00 28.74 0.29
CA GLY A 96 -14.82 30.09 -0.23
C GLY A 96 -13.65 30.84 0.40
N PHE A 97 -13.03 30.28 1.46
CA PHE A 97 -11.96 30.92 2.24
C PHE A 97 -12.38 32.26 2.85
N THR A 98 -13.64 32.39 3.28
CA THR A 98 -14.15 33.56 3.99
C THR A 98 -13.74 33.52 5.46
N GLU A 99 -13.62 32.30 6.04
CA GLU A 99 -13.21 32.07 7.43
C GLU A 99 -11.88 31.33 7.50
N VAL A 100 -10.79 32.06 7.27
CA VAL A 100 -9.42 31.52 7.35
C VAL A 100 -9.00 31.38 8.81
N VAL A 101 -8.76 30.14 9.26
CA VAL A 101 -8.36 29.80 10.63
C VAL A 101 -6.86 29.66 10.82
N ALA A 102 -6.12 29.34 9.76
CA ALA A 102 -4.66 29.25 9.80
C ALA A 102 -4.06 29.69 8.47
N ARG A 103 -2.87 30.28 8.52
CA ARG A 103 -2.10 30.72 7.35
C ARG A 103 -0.61 30.76 7.66
N GLY A 104 0.18 30.64 6.63
CA GLY A 104 1.63 30.77 6.78
C GLY A 104 2.33 30.82 5.44
N THR A 105 3.64 30.72 5.48
CA THR A 105 4.50 30.83 4.30
C THR A 105 5.63 29.80 4.40
N VAL A 106 5.94 29.19 3.25
CA VAL A 106 7.12 28.33 3.06
C VAL A 106 7.88 28.84 1.85
N THR A 107 9.20 28.88 1.93
CA THR A 107 10.04 29.09 0.75
C THR A 107 10.56 27.73 0.27
N THR A 108 10.31 27.43 -1.00
CA THR A 108 10.80 26.22 -1.66
C THR A 108 11.79 26.55 -2.76
N SER A 109 12.58 25.58 -3.19
CA SER A 109 13.60 25.73 -4.22
C SER A 109 13.87 24.43 -4.97
N ALA A 110 14.75 24.47 -5.96
CA ALA A 110 15.24 23.30 -6.70
C ALA A 110 15.88 22.23 -5.80
N ALA A 111 16.39 22.59 -4.61
CA ALA A 111 16.98 21.65 -3.66
C ALA A 111 15.98 20.59 -3.17
N THR A 112 14.70 20.96 -3.03
CA THR A 112 13.58 20.08 -2.68
C THR A 112 12.62 19.87 -3.84
N ASP A 113 13.12 19.99 -5.07
CA ASP A 113 12.32 19.89 -6.31
C ASP A 113 11.07 20.77 -6.33
N HIS A 114 11.14 21.95 -5.68
CA HIS A 114 10.04 22.90 -5.52
C HIS A 114 8.79 22.35 -4.83
N THR A 115 8.91 21.23 -4.11
CA THR A 115 7.83 20.74 -3.26
C THR A 115 7.69 21.60 -2.01
N VAL A 116 6.48 21.68 -1.49
CA VAL A 116 6.11 22.46 -0.31
C VAL A 116 5.44 21.52 0.69
N LYS A 117 5.92 21.54 1.93
CA LYS A 117 5.27 20.89 3.07
C LYS A 117 5.01 21.92 4.17
N ALA A 118 3.77 21.98 4.63
CA ALA A 118 3.38 22.81 5.77
C ALA A 118 2.70 21.94 6.83
N ASP A 119 3.36 21.73 7.97
CA ASP A 119 2.77 21.02 9.11
C ASP A 119 1.91 22.01 9.91
N VAL A 120 0.62 22.05 9.60
CA VAL A 120 -0.34 22.98 10.21
C VAL A 120 -0.78 22.42 11.56
N ARG A 121 -0.71 23.26 12.58
CA ARG A 121 -1.11 22.94 13.97
C ARG A 121 -2.13 23.93 14.51
N GLY A 122 -2.76 23.57 15.64
CA GLY A 122 -3.74 24.41 16.32
C GLY A 122 -5.13 24.35 15.70
N LEU A 123 -5.42 23.33 14.90
CA LEU A 123 -6.74 23.06 14.34
C LEU A 123 -7.62 22.33 15.36
N ALA A 124 -8.94 22.48 15.24
CA ALA A 124 -9.89 21.72 16.05
C ALA A 124 -9.94 20.24 15.62
N PRO A 125 -10.10 19.28 16.54
CA PRO A 125 -10.16 17.85 16.21
C PRO A 125 -11.46 17.46 15.51
N ALA A 126 -11.42 16.35 14.78
CA ALA A 126 -12.54 15.75 14.01
C ALA A 126 -13.24 16.74 13.07
N THR A 127 -12.52 17.75 12.60
CA THR A 127 -13.07 18.90 11.87
C THR A 127 -12.65 18.89 10.41
N LEU A 128 -13.60 19.15 9.53
CA LEU A 128 -13.39 19.30 8.10
C LEU A 128 -12.86 20.70 7.81
N TYR A 129 -11.82 20.80 7.00
CA TYR A 129 -11.22 22.03 6.55
C TYR A 129 -11.00 22.04 5.04
N TRP A 130 -10.86 23.25 4.51
CA TRP A 130 -10.40 23.50 3.13
C TRP A 130 -9.04 24.18 3.20
N PHE A 131 -8.18 23.87 2.23
CA PHE A 131 -6.86 24.49 2.15
C PHE A 131 -6.50 24.83 0.70
N ARG A 132 -5.64 25.83 0.54
CA ARG A 132 -5.05 26.22 -0.74
C ARG A 132 -3.68 26.82 -0.55
N PHE A 133 -2.95 26.88 -1.64
CA PHE A 133 -1.66 27.57 -1.73
C PHE A 133 -1.76 28.76 -2.68
N THR A 134 -0.82 29.71 -2.51
CA THR A 134 -0.68 30.87 -3.39
C THR A 134 0.81 31.05 -3.70
N ALA A 135 1.15 31.09 -4.97
CA ALA A 135 2.51 31.38 -5.45
C ALA A 135 2.44 32.14 -6.77
N LEU A 136 3.38 33.06 -7.00
CA LEU A 136 3.47 33.84 -8.25
C LEU A 136 2.15 34.55 -8.62
N GLY A 137 1.37 34.98 -7.63
CA GLY A 137 0.07 35.64 -7.84
C GLY A 137 -1.09 34.71 -8.21
N VAL A 138 -0.89 33.39 -8.22
CA VAL A 138 -1.90 32.40 -8.61
C VAL A 138 -2.29 31.54 -7.41
N HIS A 139 -3.57 31.21 -7.27
CA HIS A 139 -4.06 30.23 -6.31
C HIS A 139 -4.01 28.81 -6.89
N SER A 140 -3.66 27.84 -6.05
CA SER A 140 -3.84 26.41 -6.35
C SER A 140 -5.33 26.03 -6.40
N PRO A 141 -5.69 24.86 -6.93
CA PRO A 141 -6.95 24.22 -6.59
C PRO A 141 -7.13 24.17 -5.08
N ALA A 142 -8.39 24.23 -4.60
CA ALA A 142 -8.71 24.04 -3.20
C ALA A 142 -8.73 22.54 -2.87
N GLY A 143 -8.01 22.14 -1.83
CA GLY A 143 -8.10 20.80 -1.25
C GLY A 143 -9.03 20.78 -0.04
N ARG A 144 -9.56 19.61 0.27
CA ARG A 144 -10.33 19.29 1.48
C ARG A 144 -9.49 18.40 2.39
N THR A 145 -9.53 18.62 3.67
CA THR A 145 -8.82 17.81 4.66
C THR A 145 -9.62 17.67 5.94
N ARG A 146 -9.26 16.71 6.78
CA ARG A 146 -9.92 16.50 8.07
C ARG A 146 -8.88 16.17 9.13
N THR A 147 -9.03 16.73 10.32
CA THR A 147 -8.25 16.37 11.50
C THR A 147 -8.78 15.08 12.14
N ALA A 148 -7.89 14.33 12.79
CA ALA A 148 -8.29 13.15 13.55
C ALA A 148 -9.12 13.51 14.78
N PRO A 149 -9.96 12.61 15.31
CA PRO A 149 -10.60 12.79 16.63
C PRO A 149 -9.55 12.96 17.73
N ALA A 150 -9.87 13.78 18.75
CA ALA A 150 -8.98 14.00 19.88
C ALA A 150 -8.74 12.71 20.68
N ALA A 151 -7.53 12.57 21.22
CA ALA A 151 -7.21 11.48 22.14
C ALA A 151 -8.22 11.48 23.32
N GLY A 152 -8.70 10.29 23.68
CA GLY A 152 -9.69 10.12 24.75
C GLY A 152 -11.13 10.44 24.38
N THR A 153 -11.44 10.92 23.17
CA THR A 153 -12.81 11.12 22.70
C THR A 153 -13.33 9.90 21.94
N ALA A 154 -14.61 9.57 22.16
CA ALA A 154 -15.29 8.55 21.40
C ALA A 154 -15.72 9.11 20.04
N ALA A 155 -15.37 8.42 18.95
CA ALA A 155 -15.93 8.63 17.63
C ALA A 155 -16.98 7.55 17.36
N ALA A 156 -18.05 7.88 16.65
CA ALA A 156 -19.06 6.89 16.26
C ALA A 156 -18.47 5.87 15.27
N ASN A 157 -17.72 6.35 14.31
CA ASN A 157 -16.92 5.55 13.39
C ASN A 157 -15.70 6.33 12.92
N VAL A 158 -14.76 5.61 12.32
CA VAL A 158 -13.69 6.14 11.48
C VAL A 158 -13.66 5.32 10.20
N ARG A 159 -13.60 5.99 9.04
CA ARG A 159 -13.69 5.32 7.75
C ARG A 159 -12.50 5.65 6.86
N PHE A 160 -11.86 4.61 6.34
CA PHE A 160 -10.71 4.73 5.45
C PHE A 160 -11.00 4.18 4.06
N GLY A 161 -10.61 4.91 3.02
CA GLY A 161 -10.31 4.29 1.74
C GLY A 161 -8.99 3.54 1.85
N VAL A 162 -8.87 2.33 1.30
CA VAL A 162 -7.66 1.52 1.39
C VAL A 162 -7.23 1.11 -0.02
N VAL A 163 -5.98 1.40 -0.38
CA VAL A 163 -5.40 1.15 -1.70
C VAL A 163 -3.93 0.76 -1.62
N SER A 164 -3.43 0.10 -2.65
CA SER A 164 -2.01 -0.21 -2.86
C SER A 164 -1.71 -0.47 -4.35
N CYS A 165 -0.45 -0.57 -4.72
CA CYS A 165 0.03 -1.14 -5.98
C CYS A 165 -0.51 -0.42 -7.23
N ALA A 166 -0.12 0.86 -7.38
CA ALA A 166 -0.59 1.75 -8.45
C ALA A 166 0.43 1.83 -9.58
N ASN A 167 0.54 0.78 -10.42
CA ASN A 167 1.42 0.76 -11.57
C ASN A 167 0.87 1.66 -12.68
N TRP A 168 1.64 2.71 -13.02
CA TRP A 168 1.27 3.69 -14.04
C TRP A 168 1.07 3.07 -15.42
N GLU A 169 1.94 2.17 -15.83
CA GLU A 169 1.88 1.62 -17.18
C GLU A 169 0.84 0.53 -17.37
N ALA A 170 0.37 -0.09 -16.28
CA ALA A 170 -0.61 -1.16 -16.31
C ALA A 170 -2.07 -0.67 -16.40
N GLY A 171 -2.36 0.62 -16.10
CA GLY A 171 -3.73 1.10 -16.13
C GLY A 171 -3.92 2.57 -15.77
N TYR A 172 -5.19 2.98 -15.65
CA TYR A 172 -5.62 4.28 -15.17
C TYR A 172 -6.07 4.20 -13.71
N PHE A 173 -5.84 5.26 -12.95
CA PHE A 173 -6.12 5.28 -11.53
C PHE A 173 -7.60 5.52 -11.19
N SER A 174 -8.50 4.88 -11.96
CA SER A 174 -9.95 4.99 -11.73
C SER A 174 -10.40 4.64 -10.30
N PRO A 175 -9.78 3.72 -9.54
CA PRO A 175 -10.07 3.54 -8.11
C PRO A 175 -9.92 4.83 -7.31
N TYR A 176 -8.92 5.66 -7.60
CA TYR A 176 -8.74 6.95 -6.93
C TYR A 176 -9.89 7.93 -7.21
N ARG A 177 -10.43 7.95 -8.45
CA ARG A 177 -11.62 8.76 -8.77
C ARG A 177 -12.82 8.36 -7.93
N HIS A 178 -13.06 7.06 -7.77
CA HIS A 178 -14.17 6.57 -6.95
C HIS A 178 -13.99 6.92 -5.48
N LEU A 179 -12.77 6.85 -4.94
CA LEU A 179 -12.47 7.32 -3.58
C LEU A 179 -12.65 8.84 -3.46
N ALA A 180 -12.18 9.63 -4.44
CA ALA A 180 -12.33 11.09 -4.45
C ALA A 180 -13.79 11.54 -4.39
N ALA A 181 -14.70 10.77 -5.00
CA ALA A 181 -16.13 11.05 -5.02
C ALA A 181 -16.83 10.77 -3.68
N ARG A 182 -16.22 10.01 -2.77
CA ARG A 182 -16.79 9.74 -1.44
C ARG A 182 -16.63 10.95 -0.53
N THR A 183 -17.64 11.23 0.25
CA THR A 183 -17.63 12.35 1.21
C THR A 183 -17.54 11.88 2.66
N ASP A 184 -17.62 10.59 2.87
CA ASP A 184 -17.73 9.90 4.15
C ASP A 184 -16.40 9.31 4.65
N LEU A 185 -15.29 9.52 3.94
CA LEU A 185 -13.97 9.05 4.36
C LEU A 185 -13.28 10.07 5.28
N ASP A 186 -12.63 9.57 6.33
CA ASP A 186 -11.74 10.36 7.20
C ASP A 186 -10.34 10.50 6.60
N ALA A 187 -9.85 9.44 5.92
CA ALA A 187 -8.57 9.46 5.20
C ALA A 187 -8.53 8.36 4.13
N VAL A 188 -7.52 8.41 3.27
CA VAL A 188 -7.13 7.29 2.39
C VAL A 188 -5.83 6.70 2.91
N LEU A 189 -5.81 5.39 3.15
CA LEU A 189 -4.65 4.62 3.54
C LEU A 189 -4.03 3.99 2.29
N HIS A 190 -2.78 4.34 1.99
CA HIS A 190 -2.00 3.79 0.88
C HIS A 190 -0.91 2.87 1.43
N LEU A 191 -1.01 1.57 1.15
CA LEU A 191 -0.22 0.51 1.78
C LEU A 191 1.04 0.13 0.99
N GLY A 192 1.58 1.06 0.21
CA GLY A 192 2.81 0.86 -0.56
C GLY A 192 2.58 0.72 -2.06
N ASP A 193 3.67 0.69 -2.81
CA ASP A 193 3.70 0.67 -4.28
C ASP A 193 2.91 1.83 -4.91
N TYR A 194 3.17 3.04 -4.42
CA TYR A 194 2.59 4.24 -5.02
C TYR A 194 3.11 4.46 -6.43
N LEU A 195 4.33 4.02 -6.73
CA LEU A 195 4.97 4.03 -8.04
C LEU A 195 5.78 2.74 -8.24
N TYR A 196 6.24 2.51 -9.48
CA TYR A 196 7.09 1.39 -9.87
C TYR A 196 8.34 1.90 -10.55
N GLU A 197 9.50 1.33 -10.23
CA GLU A 197 10.82 1.79 -10.67
C GLU A 197 11.21 1.36 -12.07
N TYR A 198 10.57 0.36 -12.62
CA TYR A 198 10.91 -0.26 -13.89
C TYR A 198 10.95 0.71 -15.08
N ARG A 199 11.74 0.38 -16.07
CA ARG A 199 11.69 0.95 -17.41
C ARG A 199 10.36 0.59 -18.07
N THR A 200 9.87 1.46 -18.96
CA THR A 200 8.63 1.20 -19.71
C THR A 200 8.69 -0.14 -20.44
N GLY A 201 7.69 -1.00 -20.20
CA GLY A 201 7.53 -2.30 -20.82
C GLY A 201 8.35 -3.43 -20.19
N GLU A 202 9.01 -3.19 -19.06
CA GLU A 202 9.83 -4.21 -18.37
C GLU A 202 9.20 -4.79 -17.10
N TYR A 203 8.10 -4.20 -16.63
CA TYR A 203 7.39 -4.81 -15.51
C TYR A 203 7.03 -6.26 -15.82
N PRO A 204 7.42 -7.23 -14.98
CA PRO A 204 7.23 -8.65 -15.26
C PRO A 204 5.77 -8.99 -15.60
N ALA A 205 5.59 -9.81 -16.64
CA ALA A 205 4.31 -10.30 -17.13
C ALA A 205 3.34 -9.26 -17.69
N LEU A 206 3.72 -7.98 -17.79
CA LEU A 206 2.88 -6.94 -18.36
C LEU A 206 2.41 -7.32 -19.77
N LYS A 207 1.10 -7.37 -19.96
CA LYS A 207 0.49 -7.78 -21.21
C LYS A 207 0.62 -6.72 -22.31
N TYR A 208 0.45 -5.45 -21.92
CA TYR A 208 0.58 -4.27 -22.78
C TYR A 208 0.73 -3.00 -21.94
N VAL A 209 1.44 -2.03 -22.49
CA VAL A 209 1.61 -0.72 -21.87
C VAL A 209 0.38 0.14 -22.16
N VAL A 210 -0.39 0.52 -21.14
CA VAL A 210 -1.53 1.44 -21.26
C VAL A 210 -1.05 2.88 -21.44
N ARG A 211 -0.02 3.26 -20.68
CA ARG A 211 0.64 4.56 -20.75
C ARG A 211 2.10 4.46 -20.35
N PRO A 212 3.05 4.98 -21.15
CA PRO A 212 4.47 4.82 -20.87
C PRO A 212 4.88 5.55 -19.59
N HIS A 213 5.86 5.01 -18.88
CA HIS A 213 6.47 5.68 -17.75
C HIS A 213 7.20 6.99 -18.13
N SER A 214 7.32 7.90 -17.18
CA SER A 214 8.24 9.04 -17.22
C SER A 214 9.05 9.07 -15.91
N PRO A 215 10.39 8.98 -15.97
CA PRO A 215 11.21 8.73 -17.15
C PRO A 215 10.92 7.34 -17.73
N GLY A 216 11.24 7.12 -19.00
CA GLY A 216 11.02 5.84 -19.69
C GLY A 216 12.06 4.78 -19.37
N HIS A 217 13.13 5.12 -18.67
CA HIS A 217 14.15 4.22 -18.14
C HIS A 217 13.90 3.88 -16.67
N GLU A 218 14.59 2.90 -16.16
CA GLU A 218 14.56 2.50 -14.76
C GLU A 218 15.06 3.62 -13.83
N LEU A 219 14.53 3.66 -12.60
CA LEU A 219 14.86 4.69 -11.63
C LEU A 219 16.13 4.34 -10.85
N LEU A 220 17.20 5.11 -11.04
CA LEU A 220 18.48 4.91 -10.36
C LEU A 220 18.92 6.13 -9.56
N THR A 221 18.53 7.33 -9.97
CA THR A 221 18.98 8.59 -9.39
C THR A 221 17.83 9.36 -8.73
N LEU A 222 18.19 10.31 -7.86
CA LEU A 222 17.20 11.22 -7.26
C LEU A 222 16.35 11.94 -8.31
N ALA A 223 16.96 12.33 -9.43
CA ALA A 223 16.23 12.98 -10.53
C ALA A 223 15.17 12.04 -11.13
N ASP A 224 15.50 10.77 -11.31
CA ASP A 224 14.58 9.77 -11.88
C ASP A 224 13.36 9.56 -10.97
N TYR A 225 13.59 9.35 -9.67
CA TYR A 225 12.51 9.21 -8.69
C TYR A 225 11.63 10.46 -8.63
N ARG A 226 12.22 11.68 -8.66
CA ARG A 226 11.46 12.93 -8.69
C ARG A 226 10.59 13.05 -9.95
N ILE A 227 11.12 12.66 -11.12
CA ILE A 227 10.37 12.66 -12.40
C ILE A 227 9.21 11.67 -12.32
N ARG A 228 9.43 10.44 -11.80
CA ARG A 228 8.39 9.43 -11.67
C ARG A 228 7.28 9.86 -10.71
N HIS A 229 7.61 10.38 -9.54
CA HIS A 229 6.63 10.98 -8.63
C HIS A 229 5.86 12.13 -9.30
N GLY A 230 6.57 12.99 -10.02
CA GLY A 230 5.95 14.07 -10.78
C GLY A 230 4.94 13.56 -11.80
N ALA A 231 5.28 12.54 -12.57
CA ALA A 231 4.38 11.92 -13.54
C ALA A 231 3.09 11.39 -12.86
N HIS A 232 3.21 10.64 -11.77
CA HIS A 232 2.05 10.14 -11.00
C HIS A 232 1.15 11.27 -10.49
N LYS A 233 1.74 12.38 -10.04
CA LYS A 233 0.99 13.57 -9.57
C LYS A 233 0.34 14.39 -10.69
N THR A 234 0.56 14.06 -11.97
CA THR A 234 -0.18 14.66 -13.10
C THR A 234 -1.46 13.90 -13.43
N ASP A 235 -1.65 12.69 -12.90
CA ASP A 235 -2.88 11.92 -13.11
C ASP A 235 -4.09 12.65 -12.48
N PRO A 236 -5.17 12.91 -13.24
CA PRO A 236 -6.31 13.67 -12.73
C PRO A 236 -7.06 12.96 -11.62
N ASP A 237 -7.13 11.62 -11.63
CA ASP A 237 -7.81 10.84 -10.59
C ASP A 237 -6.97 10.81 -9.30
N ALA A 238 -5.62 10.73 -9.43
CA ALA A 238 -4.72 10.88 -8.29
C ALA A 238 -4.80 12.28 -7.67
N GLN A 239 -4.81 13.34 -8.50
CA GLN A 239 -4.99 14.72 -8.01
C GLN A 239 -6.33 14.89 -7.29
N ALA A 240 -7.41 14.33 -7.85
CA ALA A 240 -8.75 14.40 -7.24
C ALA A 240 -8.78 13.73 -5.87
N MET A 241 -8.20 12.53 -5.73
CA MET A 241 -8.13 11.81 -4.46
C MET A 241 -7.30 12.59 -3.42
N HIS A 242 -6.11 13.04 -3.80
CA HIS A 242 -5.24 13.82 -2.91
C HIS A 242 -5.84 15.16 -2.48
N ALA A 243 -6.60 15.80 -3.36
CA ALA A 243 -7.32 17.03 -3.03
C ALA A 243 -8.57 16.79 -2.16
N ALA A 244 -9.17 15.60 -2.22
CA ALA A 244 -10.41 15.30 -1.52
C ALA A 244 -10.20 14.78 -0.09
N HIS A 245 -9.09 14.08 0.19
CA HIS A 245 -8.86 13.39 1.45
C HIS A 245 -7.42 13.51 1.94
N PRO A 246 -7.18 13.56 3.26
CA PRO A 246 -5.84 13.35 3.78
C PRO A 246 -5.39 11.92 3.48
N VAL A 247 -4.13 11.77 3.06
CA VAL A 247 -3.54 10.48 2.73
C VAL A 247 -2.58 10.04 3.84
N ILE A 248 -2.71 8.81 4.28
CA ILE A 248 -1.80 8.15 5.20
C ILE A 248 -1.07 7.09 4.39
N ALA A 249 0.15 7.36 3.98
CA ALA A 249 0.90 6.47 3.11
C ALA A 249 2.10 5.85 3.82
N MET A 250 2.44 4.65 3.42
CA MET A 250 3.69 3.97 3.68
C MET A 250 4.30 3.54 2.34
N TRP A 251 5.57 3.23 2.30
CA TRP A 251 6.18 2.60 1.14
C TRP A 251 6.17 1.09 1.22
N ASP A 252 6.35 0.45 0.07
CA ASP A 252 6.79 -0.92 -0.05
C ASP A 252 8.10 -0.97 -0.87
N ASP A 253 8.37 -2.01 -1.62
CA ASP A 253 9.64 -2.16 -2.34
C ASP A 253 9.74 -1.28 -3.58
N HIS A 254 8.67 -1.15 -4.38
CA HIS A 254 8.72 -0.42 -5.64
C HIS A 254 8.96 1.09 -5.51
N GLU A 255 8.77 1.67 -4.34
CA GLU A 255 9.26 3.01 -4.07
C GLU A 255 10.79 3.08 -4.10
N PHE A 256 11.48 1.93 -4.02
CA PHE A 256 12.94 1.76 -4.15
C PHE A 256 13.28 0.96 -5.41
N ALA A 257 13.12 -0.35 -5.34
CA ALA A 257 13.23 -1.33 -6.42
C ALA A 257 12.65 -2.67 -5.95
N ASP A 258 12.14 -3.49 -6.89
CA ASP A 258 11.49 -4.77 -6.63
C ASP A 258 12.25 -5.62 -5.62
N ASN A 259 11.51 -6.13 -4.64
CA ASN A 259 12.00 -6.96 -3.56
C ASN A 259 13.17 -6.35 -2.75
N ALA A 260 13.13 -5.02 -2.52
CA ALA A 260 14.15 -4.29 -1.75
C ALA A 260 14.33 -4.82 -0.32
N TRP A 261 15.61 -4.90 0.11
CA TRP A 261 16.02 -5.15 1.50
C TRP A 261 17.10 -4.16 1.92
N GLN A 262 17.56 -4.21 3.18
CA GLN A 262 18.55 -3.25 3.69
C GLN A 262 19.85 -3.19 2.86
N GLY A 263 20.28 -4.29 2.25
CA GLY A 263 21.56 -4.40 1.53
C GLY A 263 21.44 -4.47 0.00
N GLY A 264 20.21 -4.45 -0.58
CA GLY A 264 20.01 -4.60 -2.02
C GLY A 264 18.56 -4.65 -2.44
N ALA A 265 18.31 -5.06 -3.68
CA ALA A 265 16.99 -5.37 -4.22
C ALA A 265 17.15 -6.43 -5.32
N GLU A 266 16.07 -7.16 -5.63
CA GLU A 266 16.07 -8.09 -6.76
C GLU A 266 16.29 -7.33 -8.09
N ASN A 267 15.60 -6.17 -8.21
CA ASN A 267 15.80 -5.26 -9.35
C ASN A 267 16.90 -4.23 -9.05
N HIS A 268 18.11 -4.71 -8.70
CA HIS A 268 19.31 -3.90 -8.58
C HIS A 268 20.56 -4.71 -8.89
N THR A 269 21.26 -4.33 -9.96
CA THR A 269 22.52 -4.99 -10.39
C THR A 269 23.74 -4.25 -9.88
N PRO A 270 24.41 -4.76 -8.80
CA PRO A 270 25.61 -4.12 -8.25
C PRO A 270 26.69 -3.87 -9.29
N GLY A 271 27.30 -2.69 -9.26
CA GLY A 271 28.36 -2.31 -10.18
C GLY A 271 27.89 -1.77 -11.53
N THR A 272 26.69 -2.11 -11.99
CA THR A 272 26.10 -1.59 -13.23
C THR A 272 25.18 -0.41 -12.94
N GLU A 273 24.38 -0.50 -11.86
CA GLU A 273 23.36 0.48 -11.48
C GLU A 273 23.80 1.36 -10.29
N GLY A 274 25.08 1.28 -9.95
CA GLY A 274 25.68 2.09 -8.90
C GLY A 274 25.62 1.46 -7.51
N ASP A 275 25.70 2.32 -6.50
CA ASP A 275 25.66 1.92 -5.09
C ASP A 275 24.21 1.84 -4.60
N TRP A 276 23.82 0.71 -4.02
CA TRP A 276 22.47 0.49 -3.49
C TRP A 276 22.09 1.50 -2.40
N THR A 277 23.02 1.80 -1.50
CA THR A 277 22.74 2.74 -0.41
C THR A 277 22.43 4.14 -0.94
N ALA A 278 23.13 4.56 -2.02
CA ALA A 278 22.86 5.83 -2.69
C ALA A 278 21.51 5.81 -3.41
N ARG A 279 21.16 4.70 -4.10
CA ARG A 279 19.85 4.54 -4.76
C ARG A 279 18.70 4.57 -3.74
N MET A 280 18.80 3.82 -2.66
CA MET A 280 17.81 3.82 -1.58
C MET A 280 17.67 5.20 -0.92
N ALA A 281 18.78 5.91 -0.67
CA ALA A 281 18.74 7.26 -0.12
C ALA A 281 18.04 8.25 -1.08
N ALA A 282 18.30 8.15 -2.38
CA ALA A 282 17.64 8.96 -3.41
C ALA A 282 16.13 8.71 -3.47
N ALA A 283 15.73 7.46 -3.44
CA ALA A 283 14.33 7.04 -3.40
C ALA A 283 13.60 7.57 -2.16
N LYS A 284 14.18 7.39 -0.96
CA LYS A 284 13.65 7.93 0.31
C LYS A 284 13.52 9.45 0.28
N GLN A 285 14.53 10.15 -0.24
CA GLN A 285 14.48 11.61 -0.36
C GLN A 285 13.32 12.04 -1.27
N ALA A 286 13.21 11.47 -2.46
CA ALA A 286 12.12 11.78 -3.39
C ALA A 286 10.75 11.47 -2.78
N TYR A 287 10.61 10.33 -2.11
CA TYR A 287 9.36 9.97 -1.43
C TYR A 287 8.97 11.01 -0.38
N PHE A 288 9.89 11.39 0.51
CA PHE A 288 9.59 12.42 1.51
C PHE A 288 9.41 13.83 0.92
N GLU A 289 9.92 14.13 -0.25
CA GLU A 289 9.62 15.38 -0.96
C GLU A 289 8.22 15.35 -1.57
N TRP A 290 7.81 14.24 -2.20
CA TRP A 290 6.63 14.17 -3.05
C TRP A 290 5.37 13.60 -2.36
N MET A 291 5.52 12.86 -1.28
CA MET A 291 4.38 12.29 -0.55
C MET A 291 3.99 13.16 0.66
N PRO A 292 2.69 13.32 0.96
CA PRO A 292 2.21 14.11 2.09
C PRO A 292 2.37 13.35 3.43
N VAL A 293 3.56 12.83 3.69
CA VAL A 293 3.93 12.05 4.86
C VAL A 293 4.87 12.87 5.74
N ARG A 294 4.66 12.85 7.06
CA ARG A 294 5.60 13.46 8.01
C ARG A 294 6.86 12.60 8.08
N PRO A 295 8.04 13.19 7.80
CA PRO A 295 9.27 12.45 8.02
C PRO A 295 9.43 12.17 9.52
N SER A 296 9.78 10.93 9.88
CA SER A 296 10.27 10.64 11.22
C SER A 296 11.68 11.23 11.39
N THR A 297 12.12 11.40 12.64
CA THR A 297 13.49 11.83 12.93
C THR A 297 14.55 10.84 12.43
N ALA A 298 14.16 9.59 12.21
CA ALA A 298 15.02 8.53 11.69
C ALA A 298 14.92 8.35 10.16
N GLY A 299 14.10 9.17 9.45
CA GLY A 299 13.91 9.02 8.00
C GLY A 299 13.20 7.72 7.61
N THR A 300 12.30 7.22 8.46
CA THR A 300 11.51 6.01 8.27
C THR A 300 10.03 6.33 8.15
N THR A 301 9.25 5.41 7.56
CA THR A 301 7.79 5.58 7.46
C THR A 301 7.03 4.96 8.62
N TYR A 302 7.65 4.12 9.45
CA TYR A 302 6.92 3.50 10.55
C TYR A 302 6.54 4.54 11.62
N ARG A 303 5.27 4.59 11.93
CA ARG A 303 4.68 5.56 12.85
C ARG A 303 3.32 5.12 13.36
N ARG A 304 2.82 5.81 14.40
CA ARG A 304 1.48 5.61 14.95
C ARG A 304 0.62 6.86 14.76
N LEU A 305 -0.62 6.65 14.34
CA LEU A 305 -1.67 7.67 14.30
C LEU A 305 -2.85 7.20 15.16
N GLN A 306 -3.41 8.11 15.94
CA GLN A 306 -4.51 7.80 16.85
C GLN A 306 -5.81 8.47 16.41
N PHE A 307 -6.91 7.71 16.43
CA PHE A 307 -8.24 8.15 16.07
C PHE A 307 -9.18 8.03 17.29
N GLY A 308 -9.06 8.99 18.21
CA GLY A 308 -9.83 9.01 19.46
C GLY A 308 -9.56 7.79 20.34
N THR A 309 -10.63 7.26 20.94
CA THR A 309 -10.60 5.98 21.66
C THR A 309 -10.94 4.79 20.74
N LEU A 310 -11.21 5.05 19.45
CA LEU A 310 -11.72 4.02 18.55
C LEU A 310 -10.61 3.20 17.92
N ALA A 311 -9.58 3.84 17.37
CA ALA A 311 -8.52 3.12 16.67
C ALA A 311 -7.14 3.74 16.89
N ASP A 312 -6.15 2.86 17.04
CA ASP A 312 -4.72 3.13 16.90
C ASP A 312 -4.21 2.47 15.63
N LEU A 313 -3.71 3.28 14.71
CA LEU A 313 -3.12 2.82 13.45
C LEU A 313 -1.59 2.83 13.56
N HIS A 314 -0.97 1.67 13.47
CA HIS A 314 0.47 1.47 13.40
C HIS A 314 0.84 1.16 11.96
N LEU A 315 1.71 1.95 11.35
CA LEU A 315 2.25 1.73 10.00
C LEU A 315 3.66 1.19 10.12
N LEU A 316 4.00 0.19 9.32
CA LEU A 316 5.31 -0.47 9.35
C LEU A 316 6.19 -0.02 8.17
N ASP A 317 7.48 -0.21 8.31
CA ASP A 317 8.49 -0.12 7.27
C ASP A 317 9.15 -1.49 7.15
N LEU A 318 8.72 -2.28 6.18
CA LEU A 318 9.14 -3.67 6.02
C LEU A 318 10.22 -3.86 4.95
N ARG A 319 10.79 -2.77 4.43
CA ARG A 319 11.83 -2.84 3.39
C ARG A 319 13.18 -2.29 3.87
N SER A 320 13.16 -1.21 4.67
CA SER A 320 14.42 -0.55 5.09
C SER A 320 15.28 -1.35 6.06
N PHE A 321 14.70 -2.33 6.74
CA PHE A 321 15.35 -3.05 7.84
C PHE A 321 15.42 -4.56 7.64
N ARG A 322 14.72 -5.09 6.63
CA ARG A 322 14.66 -6.53 6.42
C ARG A 322 15.94 -7.10 5.83
N ASP A 323 16.19 -8.34 6.13
CA ASP A 323 17.17 -9.17 5.43
C ASP A 323 16.67 -9.58 4.04
N GLU A 324 17.59 -9.98 3.17
CA GLU A 324 17.24 -10.54 1.86
C GLU A 324 16.29 -11.73 2.00
N GLN A 325 15.29 -11.84 1.14
CA GLN A 325 14.38 -12.98 1.12
C GLN A 325 15.12 -14.29 0.84
N VAL A 326 14.60 -15.38 1.36
CA VAL A 326 15.16 -16.71 1.13
C VAL A 326 14.44 -17.43 0.00
N PRO A 327 15.09 -18.39 -0.70
CA PRO A 327 14.41 -19.25 -1.68
C PRO A 327 13.22 -19.99 -1.06
N ILE A 328 12.17 -20.20 -1.86
CA ILE A 328 11.00 -21.00 -1.45
C ILE A 328 11.46 -22.39 -1.00
N GLY A 329 10.96 -22.83 0.14
CA GLY A 329 11.30 -24.12 0.74
C GLY A 329 12.61 -24.14 1.53
N SER A 330 13.31 -23.00 1.66
CA SER A 330 14.49 -22.90 2.50
C SER A 330 14.13 -22.93 3.99
N GLY A 331 14.78 -23.81 4.76
CA GLY A 331 14.68 -23.81 6.24
C GLY A 331 15.24 -22.54 6.89
N GLN A 332 15.99 -21.73 6.15
CA GLN A 332 16.47 -20.43 6.63
C GLN A 332 15.35 -19.42 6.90
N ALA A 333 14.14 -19.65 6.39
CA ALA A 333 12.97 -18.83 6.75
C ALA A 333 12.71 -18.85 8.27
N ASP A 334 13.12 -19.93 8.98
CA ASP A 334 12.96 -20.11 10.42
C ASP A 334 14.18 -19.65 11.24
N ASP A 335 15.19 -19.06 10.60
CA ASP A 335 16.40 -18.60 11.30
C ASP A 335 16.07 -17.40 12.21
N PRO A 336 16.26 -17.52 13.55
CA PRO A 336 15.98 -16.43 14.49
C PRO A 336 16.95 -15.24 14.37
N GLY A 337 18.03 -15.37 13.60
CA GLY A 337 18.93 -14.26 13.27
C GLY A 337 18.40 -13.35 12.16
N ARG A 338 17.36 -13.79 11.44
CA ARG A 338 16.75 -13.02 10.33
C ARG A 338 15.61 -12.15 10.81
N THR A 339 15.44 -11.01 10.17
CA THR A 339 14.35 -10.07 10.50
C THR A 339 13.67 -9.50 9.25
N LEU A 340 12.36 -9.28 9.35
CA LEU A 340 11.56 -8.49 8.41
C LEU A 340 11.45 -7.03 8.87
N THR A 341 11.34 -6.83 10.17
CA THR A 341 11.01 -5.53 10.77
C THR A 341 12.23 -4.77 11.29
N GLY A 342 13.31 -5.49 11.58
CA GLY A 342 14.36 -4.97 12.46
C GLY A 342 13.91 -4.96 13.93
N ARG A 343 14.80 -5.27 14.85
CA ARG A 343 14.51 -5.45 16.29
C ARG A 343 13.82 -4.22 16.91
N ALA A 344 14.32 -3.04 16.61
CA ALA A 344 13.80 -1.81 17.21
C ALA A 344 12.33 -1.54 16.83
N GLN A 345 11.97 -1.80 15.55
CA GLN A 345 10.60 -1.61 15.08
C GLN A 345 9.65 -2.68 15.64
N LEU A 346 10.08 -3.95 15.72
CA LEU A 346 9.28 -5.01 16.30
C LEU A 346 8.97 -4.74 17.78
N ASP A 347 9.96 -4.30 18.56
CA ASP A 347 9.77 -3.93 19.96
C ASP A 347 8.88 -2.70 20.12
N TRP A 348 9.02 -1.71 19.24
CA TRP A 348 8.15 -0.53 19.19
C TRP A 348 6.69 -0.94 18.89
N LEU A 349 6.47 -1.83 17.92
CA LEU A 349 5.14 -2.31 17.55
C LEU A 349 4.50 -3.07 18.72
N LYS A 350 5.18 -4.08 19.28
CA LYS A 350 4.67 -4.87 20.41
C LYS A 350 4.28 -3.98 21.58
N ALA A 351 5.17 -3.07 21.96
CA ALA A 351 4.91 -2.12 23.04
C ALA A 351 3.78 -1.13 22.71
N GLY A 352 3.62 -0.73 21.44
CA GLY A 352 2.54 0.12 20.98
C GLY A 352 1.18 -0.58 21.07
N LEU A 353 1.09 -1.82 20.60
CA LEU A 353 -0.12 -2.64 20.64
C LEU A 353 -0.55 -2.94 22.08
N GLU A 354 0.39 -3.30 22.96
CA GLU A 354 0.13 -3.60 24.36
C GLU A 354 -0.37 -2.38 25.14
N ARG A 355 0.21 -1.19 24.89
CA ARG A 355 -0.19 0.05 25.59
C ARG A 355 -1.42 0.72 25.01
N SER A 356 -1.91 0.28 23.86
CA SER A 356 -3.08 0.89 23.22
C SER A 356 -4.35 0.70 24.05
N ALA A 357 -4.99 1.80 24.42
CA ALA A 357 -6.31 1.81 25.05
C ALA A 357 -7.46 1.93 24.02
N ALA A 358 -7.14 1.97 22.72
CA ALA A 358 -8.15 2.06 21.68
C ALA A 358 -8.96 0.75 21.56
N ALA A 359 -10.21 0.87 21.09
CA ALA A 359 -11.06 -0.29 20.83
C ALA A 359 -10.41 -1.24 19.80
N TRP A 360 -9.75 -0.68 18.79
CA TRP A 360 -9.08 -1.42 17.72
C TRP A 360 -7.62 -1.03 17.56
N ARG A 361 -6.78 -2.03 17.28
CA ARG A 361 -5.38 -1.91 16.89
C ARG A 361 -5.27 -2.26 15.42
N LEU A 362 -5.12 -1.24 14.58
CA LEU A 362 -4.93 -1.41 13.15
C LEU A 362 -3.43 -1.42 12.87
N VAL A 363 -2.97 -2.36 12.06
CA VAL A 363 -1.57 -2.47 11.66
C VAL A 363 -1.50 -2.44 10.14
N GLY A 364 -1.04 -1.32 9.58
CA GLY A 364 -0.71 -1.23 8.16
C GLY A 364 0.62 -1.94 7.91
N THR A 365 0.56 -2.99 7.11
CA THR A 365 1.69 -3.82 6.70
C THR A 365 1.70 -3.90 5.18
N SER A 366 2.87 -3.70 4.55
CA SER A 366 2.91 -3.79 3.09
C SER A 366 2.72 -5.21 2.60
N VAL A 367 3.24 -6.23 3.30
CA VAL A 367 3.17 -7.65 2.91
C VAL A 367 2.34 -8.49 3.88
N MET A 368 1.80 -9.63 3.40
CA MET A 368 0.86 -10.47 4.16
C MET A 368 1.49 -11.13 5.39
N ILE A 369 0.76 -11.05 6.53
CA ILE A 369 1.14 -11.76 7.76
C ILE A 369 0.47 -13.14 7.86
N SER A 370 -0.70 -13.34 7.25
CA SER A 370 -1.34 -14.64 7.20
C SER A 370 -0.50 -15.62 6.43
N GLN A 371 -0.20 -16.77 7.03
CA GLN A 371 0.53 -17.82 6.36
C GLN A 371 -0.23 -18.35 5.16
N VAL A 372 0.44 -18.46 4.00
CA VAL A 372 -0.11 -19.14 2.82
C VAL A 372 0.86 -20.25 2.43
N ALA A 373 0.48 -21.48 2.71
CA ALA A 373 1.32 -22.66 2.47
C ALA A 373 0.56 -23.75 1.71
N PHE A 374 1.25 -24.45 0.83
CA PHE A 374 0.77 -25.70 0.25
C PHE A 374 1.36 -26.89 1.02
N GLY A 375 0.53 -27.92 1.26
CA GLY A 375 0.96 -29.12 1.94
C GLY A 375 1.28 -28.89 3.42
N SER A 376 0.57 -27.98 4.10
CA SER A 376 0.69 -27.78 5.54
C SER A 376 0.35 -29.08 6.27
N VAL A 377 1.37 -29.87 6.54
CA VAL A 377 1.30 -31.00 7.46
C VAL A 377 1.49 -30.45 8.86
N PRO A 378 0.72 -30.92 9.86
CA PRO A 378 0.88 -30.46 11.23
C PRO A 378 2.36 -30.49 11.66
N ALA A 379 2.84 -29.40 12.27
CA ALA A 379 4.25 -29.23 12.66
C ALA A 379 4.81 -30.38 13.53
N HIS A 380 3.95 -31.07 14.31
CA HIS A 380 4.35 -32.25 15.11
C HIS A 380 4.70 -33.46 14.22
N LEU A 381 4.23 -33.51 12.97
CA LEU A 381 4.55 -34.57 12.03
C LEU A 381 5.71 -34.16 11.09
N LEU A 382 5.79 -32.88 10.71
CA LEU A 382 6.84 -32.36 9.85
C LEU A 382 8.08 -31.90 10.60
N GLY A 383 7.95 -31.41 11.85
CA GLY A 383 9.03 -30.79 12.57
C GLY A 383 10.33 -31.59 12.62
N PRO A 384 10.31 -32.87 13.03
CA PRO A 384 11.51 -33.71 13.01
C PRO A 384 12.06 -33.99 11.60
N LEU A 385 11.18 -34.10 10.59
CA LEU A 385 11.58 -34.34 9.22
C LEU A 385 12.07 -33.07 8.54
N ALA A 386 11.44 -31.93 8.82
CA ALA A 386 11.83 -30.64 8.30
C ALA A 386 13.24 -30.25 8.74
N GLU A 387 13.59 -30.50 10.01
CA GLU A 387 14.93 -30.22 10.54
C GLU A 387 16.00 -31.07 9.84
N VAL A 388 15.73 -32.35 9.57
CA VAL A 388 16.64 -33.25 8.87
C VAL A 388 16.79 -32.87 7.39
N LEU A 389 15.72 -32.39 6.75
CA LEU A 389 15.69 -32.02 5.33
C LEU A 389 16.00 -30.54 5.06
N GLY A 390 16.20 -29.73 6.09
CA GLY A 390 16.41 -28.27 5.93
C GLY A 390 15.19 -27.54 5.40
N LEU A 391 13.98 -28.02 5.69
CA LEU A 391 12.72 -27.41 5.26
C LEU A 391 12.13 -26.54 6.38
N PRO A 392 11.29 -25.52 6.03
CA PRO A 392 10.58 -24.74 7.06
C PRO A 392 9.66 -25.60 7.92
N LYS A 393 9.65 -25.36 9.24
CA LYS A 393 8.88 -26.16 10.23
C LYS A 393 7.38 -25.97 10.14
N GLU A 394 6.92 -24.85 9.55
CA GLU A 394 5.51 -24.47 9.45
C GLU A 394 4.88 -24.80 8.08
N GLY A 395 5.62 -25.43 7.18
CA GLY A 395 5.18 -25.79 5.83
C GLY A 395 5.89 -24.99 4.74
N LEU A 396 5.66 -25.37 3.48
CA LEU A 396 6.26 -24.70 2.33
C LEU A 396 5.50 -23.41 2.04
N ALA A 397 6.12 -22.28 2.31
CA ALA A 397 5.58 -20.97 1.96
C ALA A 397 5.44 -20.83 0.44
N VAL A 398 4.37 -20.17 0.02
CA VAL A 398 4.16 -19.83 -1.40
C VAL A 398 4.99 -18.61 -1.79
N ASN A 399 5.14 -17.67 -0.85
CA ASN A 399 5.89 -16.44 -1.06
C ASN A 399 6.76 -16.13 0.16
N THR A 400 8.08 -16.08 -0.04
CA THR A 400 9.07 -15.79 1.01
C THR A 400 9.44 -14.31 1.11
N ASP A 401 8.91 -13.47 0.21
CA ASP A 401 9.00 -12.02 0.30
C ASP A 401 8.15 -11.45 1.45
N GLN A 402 7.15 -12.21 1.87
CA GLN A 402 6.19 -11.88 2.95
C GLN A 402 6.68 -12.41 4.31
N TRP A 403 5.85 -12.23 5.35
CA TRP A 403 6.14 -12.75 6.70
C TRP A 403 6.43 -14.26 6.75
N ASP A 404 6.04 -15.01 5.72
CA ASP A 404 6.35 -16.44 5.58
C ASP A 404 7.85 -16.70 5.34
N GLY A 405 8.62 -15.74 4.84
CA GLY A 405 10.08 -15.81 4.74
C GLY A 405 10.84 -15.40 6.01
N TYR A 406 10.12 -14.95 7.05
CA TYR A 406 10.65 -14.42 8.30
C TYR A 406 9.80 -14.92 9.47
N THR A 407 9.71 -16.23 9.59
CA THR A 407 8.75 -16.89 10.49
C THR A 407 9.02 -16.62 11.97
N ASP A 408 10.27 -16.25 12.34
CA ASP A 408 10.61 -15.92 13.72
C ASP A 408 10.00 -14.57 14.15
N ASP A 409 10.16 -13.51 13.35
CA ASP A 409 9.52 -12.21 13.60
C ASP A 409 7.99 -12.37 13.67
N ARG A 410 7.39 -13.11 12.71
CA ARG A 410 5.95 -13.41 12.72
C ARG A 410 5.52 -14.11 13.98
N ARG A 411 6.20 -15.18 14.37
CA ARG A 411 5.91 -15.98 15.55
C ARG A 411 6.02 -15.13 16.80
N GLU A 412 7.07 -14.33 16.93
CA GLU A 412 7.26 -13.44 18.07
C GLU A 412 6.11 -12.45 18.21
N LEU A 413 5.71 -11.78 17.12
CA LEU A 413 4.59 -10.83 17.13
C LEU A 413 3.27 -11.50 17.49
N LEU A 414 2.93 -12.61 16.83
CA LEU A 414 1.66 -13.29 17.06
C LEU A 414 1.60 -13.95 18.45
N THR A 415 2.71 -14.48 18.95
CA THR A 415 2.82 -15.00 20.34
C THR A 415 2.60 -13.88 21.35
N HIS A 416 3.21 -12.71 21.12
CA HIS A 416 2.99 -11.54 21.99
C HIS A 416 1.52 -11.11 22.04
N LEU A 417 0.81 -11.12 20.91
CA LEU A 417 -0.64 -10.83 20.87
C LEU A 417 -1.43 -11.86 21.71
N GLY A 418 -1.12 -13.15 21.55
CA GLY A 418 -1.79 -14.23 22.27
C GLY A 418 -1.50 -14.20 23.79
N ASP A 419 -0.25 -14.15 24.18
CA ASP A 419 0.19 -14.22 25.58
C ASP A 419 -0.27 -13.02 26.41
N ARG A 420 -0.32 -11.84 25.78
CA ARG A 420 -0.80 -10.60 26.39
C ARG A 420 -2.30 -10.38 26.24
N SER A 421 -3.01 -11.32 25.57
CA SER A 421 -4.45 -11.19 25.29
C SER A 421 -4.80 -9.87 24.59
N ILE A 422 -3.96 -9.44 23.64
CA ILE A 422 -4.15 -8.20 22.87
C ILE A 422 -5.16 -8.49 21.75
N GLY A 423 -6.44 -8.32 22.05
CA GLY A 423 -7.52 -8.53 21.10
C GLY A 423 -7.77 -7.35 20.17
N ASN A 424 -8.73 -7.51 19.24
CA ASN A 424 -9.13 -6.47 18.27
C ASN A 424 -7.95 -5.92 17.46
N THR A 425 -7.02 -6.81 17.09
CA THR A 425 -5.91 -6.46 16.19
C THR A 425 -6.27 -6.86 14.77
N VAL A 426 -6.17 -5.91 13.85
CA VAL A 426 -6.48 -6.08 12.42
C VAL A 426 -5.30 -5.62 11.59
N PHE A 427 -4.76 -6.52 10.77
CA PHE A 427 -3.74 -6.20 9.78
C PHE A 427 -4.40 -5.73 8.49
N LEU A 428 -3.83 -4.68 7.88
CA LEU A 428 -4.26 -4.09 6.63
C LEU A 428 -3.10 -4.16 5.66
N THR A 429 -3.27 -4.87 4.55
CA THR A 429 -2.16 -5.33 3.71
C THR A 429 -2.36 -5.02 2.23
N GLY A 430 -1.26 -4.79 1.50
CA GLY A 430 -1.18 -4.60 0.05
C GLY A 430 -0.38 -5.70 -0.65
N ASP A 431 0.55 -5.32 -1.53
CA ASP A 431 1.59 -6.09 -2.22
C ASP A 431 1.10 -7.19 -3.19
N ILE A 432 0.29 -8.13 -2.74
CA ILE A 432 0.01 -9.37 -3.48
C ILE A 432 -0.97 -9.21 -4.66
N HIS A 433 -1.45 -8.00 -4.93
CA HIS A 433 -2.36 -7.65 -6.04
C HIS A 433 -3.70 -8.42 -6.05
N MET A 434 -4.10 -8.98 -4.92
CA MET A 434 -5.32 -9.77 -4.74
C MET A 434 -6.02 -9.33 -3.47
N SER A 435 -7.35 -9.52 -3.39
CA SER A 435 -8.11 -9.24 -2.18
C SER A 435 -8.24 -10.48 -1.31
N TRP A 436 -7.98 -10.36 -0.01
CA TRP A 436 -8.12 -11.47 0.94
C TRP A 436 -8.82 -11.03 2.21
N ALA A 437 -9.50 -12.00 2.86
CA ALA A 437 -10.05 -11.85 4.21
C ALA A 437 -9.67 -13.09 5.03
N ASN A 438 -8.83 -12.91 6.04
CA ASN A 438 -8.14 -13.99 6.75
C ASN A 438 -8.33 -13.88 8.25
N ASP A 439 -8.56 -15.02 8.92
CA ASP A 439 -8.18 -15.16 10.33
C ASP A 439 -6.66 -15.29 10.42
N VAL A 440 -6.04 -14.74 11.46
CA VAL A 440 -4.60 -14.85 11.68
C VAL A 440 -4.36 -15.75 12.91
N PRO A 441 -4.21 -17.08 12.73
CA PRO A 441 -3.87 -17.99 13.81
C PRO A 441 -2.37 -17.90 14.16
N LEU A 442 -2.02 -18.20 15.39
CA LEU A 442 -0.61 -18.33 15.78
C LEU A 442 0.11 -19.41 14.93
N LYS A 443 -0.61 -20.50 14.63
CA LYS A 443 -0.13 -21.59 13.76
C LYS A 443 -1.25 -22.01 12.82
N ALA A 444 -1.09 -21.81 11.54
CA ALA A 444 -2.08 -22.17 10.53
C ALA A 444 -2.42 -23.66 10.56
N ALA A 445 -1.44 -24.53 10.78
CA ALA A 445 -1.59 -25.99 10.83
C ALA A 445 -2.53 -26.48 11.96
N THR A 446 -2.72 -25.70 13.03
CA THR A 446 -3.60 -26.06 14.16
C THR A 446 -5.00 -25.45 14.06
N TYR A 447 -5.21 -24.58 13.07
CA TYR A 447 -6.50 -23.95 12.85
C TYR A 447 -7.54 -24.95 12.30
N PRO A 448 -8.81 -24.97 12.74
CA PRO A 448 -9.44 -24.05 13.72
C PRO A 448 -9.41 -24.54 15.18
N GLY A 449 -8.62 -25.56 15.52
CA GLY A 449 -8.51 -26.10 16.87
C GLY A 449 -8.00 -25.07 17.89
N GLN A 450 -7.17 -24.12 17.44
CA GLN A 450 -6.78 -22.95 18.21
C GLN A 450 -7.46 -21.71 17.64
N ALA A 451 -7.86 -20.78 18.51
CA ALA A 451 -8.44 -19.51 18.12
C ALA A 451 -7.38 -18.64 17.41
N PRO A 452 -7.78 -17.82 16.43
CA PRO A 452 -6.88 -16.81 15.86
C PRO A 452 -6.60 -15.70 16.88
N VAL A 453 -5.46 -15.03 16.73
CA VAL A 453 -5.03 -13.93 17.60
C VAL A 453 -5.29 -12.56 16.98
N ALA A 454 -5.54 -12.51 15.67
CA ALA A 454 -5.84 -11.32 14.91
C ALA A 454 -6.67 -11.65 13.65
N THR A 455 -6.98 -10.64 12.85
CA THR A 455 -7.54 -10.78 11.50
C THR A 455 -6.73 -9.95 10.51
N GLU A 456 -6.84 -10.27 9.21
CA GLU A 456 -6.17 -9.55 8.15
C GLU A 456 -7.13 -9.28 6.99
N PHE A 457 -7.13 -8.04 6.50
CA PHE A 457 -7.77 -7.64 5.26
C PHE A 457 -6.72 -7.16 4.28
N VAL A 458 -6.59 -7.88 3.15
CA VAL A 458 -5.67 -7.52 2.07
C VAL A 458 -6.47 -6.84 0.96
N VAL A 459 -6.03 -5.67 0.54
CA VAL A 459 -6.63 -4.96 -0.59
C VAL A 459 -5.91 -5.33 -1.88
N THR A 460 -6.65 -5.43 -2.97
CA THR A 460 -6.09 -5.65 -4.30
C THR A 460 -5.36 -4.42 -4.83
N SER A 461 -4.65 -4.57 -5.94
CA SER A 461 -3.96 -3.49 -6.63
C SER A 461 -4.92 -2.48 -7.26
N VAL A 462 -4.49 -1.22 -7.32
CA VAL A 462 -5.15 -0.18 -8.14
C VAL A 462 -5.06 -0.55 -9.62
N THR A 463 -3.87 -0.97 -10.09
CA THR A 463 -3.63 -1.30 -11.50
C THR A 463 -2.58 -2.38 -11.73
N SER A 464 -1.73 -2.72 -10.76
CA SER A 464 -0.67 -3.72 -10.96
C SER A 464 -1.24 -5.10 -11.25
N ASP A 465 -0.58 -5.84 -12.14
CA ASP A 465 -1.08 -7.11 -12.67
C ASP A 465 -1.36 -8.14 -11.57
N ASN A 466 -2.50 -8.80 -11.68
CA ASN A 466 -2.94 -9.89 -10.82
C ASN A 466 -2.85 -11.25 -11.55
N LEU A 467 -3.51 -12.29 -11.04
CA LEU A 467 -3.30 -13.66 -11.55
C LEU A 467 -3.69 -13.84 -13.01
N ASP A 468 -4.85 -13.32 -13.43
CA ASP A 468 -5.32 -13.49 -14.81
C ASP A 468 -4.51 -12.63 -15.80
N ASP A 469 -4.05 -11.44 -15.39
CA ASP A 469 -3.13 -10.63 -16.16
C ASP A 469 -1.79 -11.34 -16.37
N ILE A 470 -1.18 -11.85 -15.29
CA ILE A 470 0.12 -12.56 -15.34
C ILE A 470 0.06 -13.81 -16.20
N LEU A 471 -1.05 -14.54 -16.14
CA LEU A 471 -1.27 -15.75 -16.92
C LEU A 471 -1.80 -15.48 -18.33
N HIS A 472 -2.13 -14.23 -18.66
CA HIS A 472 -2.73 -13.82 -19.93
C HIS A 472 -4.02 -14.60 -20.28
N VAL A 473 -4.83 -14.87 -19.29
CA VAL A 473 -6.13 -15.57 -19.41
C VAL A 473 -7.30 -14.63 -19.18
N ALA A 474 -8.51 -15.09 -19.47
CA ALA A 474 -9.71 -14.31 -19.13
C ALA A 474 -9.96 -14.36 -17.60
N PRO A 475 -10.48 -13.27 -17.00
CA PRO A 475 -10.84 -13.26 -15.59
C PRO A 475 -11.78 -14.43 -15.22
N HIS A 476 -11.64 -14.90 -13.98
CA HIS A 476 -12.47 -15.98 -13.40
C HIS A 476 -12.35 -17.35 -14.09
N THR A 477 -11.31 -17.57 -14.89
CA THR A 477 -11.04 -18.88 -15.50
C THR A 477 -10.14 -19.75 -14.62
N LEU A 478 -8.87 -19.35 -14.40
CA LEU A 478 -7.92 -20.10 -13.56
C LEU A 478 -7.95 -19.66 -12.08
N SER A 479 -8.34 -18.44 -11.81
CA SER A 479 -8.39 -17.88 -10.46
C SER A 479 -9.41 -18.57 -9.55
N LEU A 480 -10.59 -18.96 -10.07
CA LEU A 480 -11.60 -19.64 -9.25
C LEU A 480 -11.12 -21.00 -8.71
N PRO A 481 -10.57 -21.93 -9.53
CA PRO A 481 -9.99 -23.17 -9.00
C PRO A 481 -8.75 -22.92 -8.14
N ALA A 482 -7.91 -21.92 -8.45
CA ALA A 482 -6.77 -21.54 -7.62
C ALA A 482 -7.22 -21.05 -6.23
N ALA A 483 -8.19 -20.15 -6.17
CA ALA A 483 -8.79 -19.66 -4.93
C ALA A 483 -9.40 -20.79 -4.09
N ALA A 484 -10.08 -21.74 -4.74
CA ALA A 484 -10.62 -22.92 -4.07
C ALA A 484 -9.51 -23.80 -3.48
N ALA A 485 -8.43 -24.04 -4.22
CA ALA A 485 -7.27 -24.82 -3.76
C ALA A 485 -6.56 -24.16 -2.58
N VAL A 486 -6.30 -22.84 -2.67
CA VAL A 486 -5.71 -22.05 -1.56
C VAL A 486 -6.55 -22.16 -0.30
N ARG A 487 -7.88 -21.97 -0.39
CA ARG A 487 -8.78 -22.05 0.76
C ARG A 487 -8.89 -23.47 1.32
N ALA A 488 -8.80 -24.49 0.48
CA ALA A 488 -8.80 -25.88 0.94
C ALA A 488 -7.52 -26.23 1.73
N ALA A 489 -6.37 -25.72 1.29
CA ALA A 489 -5.08 -25.90 1.95
C ALA A 489 -4.94 -25.01 3.20
N ASN A 490 -5.56 -23.83 3.21
CA ASN A 490 -5.41 -22.79 4.23
C ASN A 490 -6.78 -22.42 4.83
N ARG A 491 -7.28 -23.20 5.77
CA ARG A 491 -8.64 -23.07 6.34
C ARG A 491 -8.91 -21.73 7.04
N HIS A 492 -7.90 -20.99 7.42
CA HIS A 492 -7.97 -19.65 8.00
C HIS A 492 -8.23 -18.58 6.94
N VAL A 493 -7.96 -18.85 5.66
CA VAL A 493 -8.34 -17.98 4.54
C VAL A 493 -9.84 -18.13 4.30
N LYS A 494 -10.61 -17.07 4.61
CA LYS A 494 -12.08 -17.07 4.48
C LYS A 494 -12.50 -16.73 3.06
N TRP A 495 -11.74 -15.86 2.41
CA TRP A 495 -12.02 -15.43 1.05
C TRP A 495 -10.74 -14.92 0.37
N VAL A 496 -10.69 -15.12 -0.93
CA VAL A 496 -9.68 -14.55 -1.82
C VAL A 496 -10.31 -14.27 -3.19
N ASP A 497 -9.97 -13.12 -3.75
CA ASP A 497 -10.24 -12.72 -5.14
C ASP A 497 -8.89 -12.40 -5.79
N MET A 498 -8.58 -13.12 -6.87
CA MET A 498 -7.27 -13.09 -7.51
C MET A 498 -7.23 -12.30 -8.82
N ASP A 499 -8.38 -11.77 -9.27
CA ASP A 499 -8.52 -11.15 -10.59
C ASP A 499 -8.94 -9.69 -10.55
N SER A 500 -9.63 -9.26 -9.49
CA SER A 500 -10.21 -7.92 -9.44
C SER A 500 -9.16 -6.86 -9.13
N HIS A 501 -9.19 -5.73 -9.87
CA HIS A 501 -8.51 -4.49 -9.50
C HIS A 501 -9.48 -3.54 -8.81
N GLY A 502 -9.00 -2.72 -7.87
CA GLY A 502 -9.92 -1.80 -7.21
C GLY A 502 -9.40 -1.16 -5.93
N TYR A 503 -10.26 -1.14 -4.91
CA TYR A 503 -9.98 -0.51 -3.63
C TYR A 503 -10.83 -1.12 -2.51
N GLY A 504 -10.41 -0.89 -1.28
CA GLY A 504 -11.19 -1.20 -0.09
C GLY A 504 -11.80 0.04 0.57
N VAL A 505 -12.88 -0.17 1.32
CA VAL A 505 -13.41 0.81 2.28
C VAL A 505 -13.48 0.12 3.64
N LEU A 506 -12.65 0.57 4.57
CA LEU A 506 -12.63 0.07 5.93
C LEU A 506 -13.45 1.00 6.83
N ASP A 507 -14.51 0.47 7.43
CA ASP A 507 -15.31 1.16 8.45
C ASP A 507 -15.04 0.55 9.82
N VAL A 508 -14.68 1.39 10.77
CA VAL A 508 -14.34 1.02 12.14
C VAL A 508 -15.35 1.63 13.09
N THR A 509 -16.04 0.79 13.87
CA THR A 509 -16.90 1.18 14.98
C THR A 509 -16.44 0.51 16.27
N ALA A 510 -17.07 0.80 17.40
CA ALA A 510 -16.72 0.11 18.65
C ALA A 510 -17.02 -1.40 18.58
N GLU A 511 -18.05 -1.79 17.81
CA GLU A 511 -18.57 -3.13 17.72
C GLU A 511 -17.86 -3.99 16.65
N ARG A 512 -17.32 -3.33 15.59
CA ARG A 512 -16.73 -4.05 14.46
C ARG A 512 -15.71 -3.22 13.67
N THR A 513 -14.86 -3.92 12.94
CA THR A 513 -14.20 -3.44 11.73
C THR A 513 -14.80 -4.15 10.53
N GLN A 514 -15.13 -3.43 9.45
CA GLN A 514 -15.66 -4.01 8.22
C GLN A 514 -14.88 -3.49 7.02
N MET A 515 -14.44 -4.39 6.17
CA MET A 515 -13.83 -4.10 4.87
C MET A 515 -14.82 -4.42 3.75
N ASP A 516 -15.15 -3.40 2.98
CA ASP A 516 -15.92 -3.53 1.74
C ASP A 516 -14.96 -3.46 0.56
N TYR A 517 -14.93 -4.51 -0.25
CA TYR A 517 -14.06 -4.64 -1.42
C TYR A 517 -14.81 -4.22 -2.67
N TYR A 518 -14.26 -3.24 -3.39
CA TYR A 518 -14.81 -2.72 -4.64
C TYR A 518 -13.87 -3.05 -5.80
N ALA A 519 -14.44 -3.57 -6.90
CA ALA A 519 -13.72 -3.81 -8.14
C ALA A 519 -14.09 -2.76 -9.19
N VAL A 520 -13.11 -2.35 -9.99
CA VAL A 520 -13.34 -1.57 -11.21
C VAL A 520 -13.60 -2.48 -12.40
N SER A 521 -14.39 -2.01 -13.37
CA SER A 521 -14.80 -2.81 -14.52
C SER A 521 -13.65 -3.16 -15.47
N ASP A 522 -12.65 -2.27 -15.59
CA ASP A 522 -11.44 -2.45 -16.40
C ASP A 522 -10.39 -1.42 -15.97
N LYS A 523 -9.20 -1.86 -15.57
CA LYS A 523 -8.09 -0.97 -15.20
C LYS A 523 -7.56 -0.14 -16.37
N ALA A 524 -7.75 -0.61 -17.60
CA ALA A 524 -7.32 0.08 -18.80
C ALA A 524 -8.34 1.11 -19.32
N ASP A 525 -9.55 1.16 -18.75
CA ASP A 525 -10.56 2.17 -19.10
C ASP A 525 -10.51 3.36 -18.13
N ARG A 526 -10.27 4.56 -18.69
CA ARG A 526 -10.34 5.81 -17.91
C ARG A 526 -11.69 6.04 -17.24
N ASN A 527 -12.77 5.51 -17.80
CA ASN A 527 -14.12 5.69 -17.33
C ASN A 527 -14.66 4.46 -16.57
N ALA A 528 -13.77 3.57 -16.14
CA ALA A 528 -14.17 2.36 -15.43
C ALA A 528 -15.15 2.66 -14.29
N THR A 529 -16.21 1.87 -14.22
CA THR A 529 -17.17 1.89 -13.11
C THR A 529 -16.66 1.04 -11.96
N ALA A 530 -17.13 1.31 -10.74
CA ALA A 530 -16.83 0.47 -9.59
C ALA A 530 -18.08 -0.21 -9.05
N SER A 531 -17.92 -1.45 -8.60
CA SER A 531 -18.99 -2.23 -7.99
C SER A 531 -18.47 -2.96 -6.74
N LEU A 532 -19.37 -3.16 -5.76
CA LEU A 532 -19.06 -3.95 -4.58
C LEU A 532 -18.88 -5.43 -4.97
N VAL A 533 -17.76 -6.01 -4.57
CA VAL A 533 -17.48 -7.45 -4.74
C VAL A 533 -17.93 -8.22 -3.50
N ARG A 534 -17.47 -7.81 -2.33
CA ARG A 534 -17.70 -8.49 -1.04
C ARG A 534 -17.53 -7.54 0.13
N SER A 535 -18.16 -7.93 1.23
CA SER A 535 -17.97 -7.31 2.54
C SER A 535 -17.62 -8.37 3.56
N TYR A 536 -16.57 -8.11 4.34
CA TYR A 536 -16.17 -8.94 5.48
C TYR A 536 -15.97 -8.07 6.71
N ARG A 537 -16.26 -8.63 7.89
CA ARG A 537 -16.11 -7.92 9.15
C ARG A 537 -15.45 -8.78 10.21
N THR A 538 -14.89 -8.13 11.21
CA THR A 538 -14.47 -8.71 12.47
C THR A 538 -15.27 -8.04 13.59
N LEU A 539 -16.01 -8.82 14.36
CA LEU A 539 -16.72 -8.31 15.54
C LEU A 539 -15.75 -8.16 16.71
N SER A 540 -15.98 -7.12 17.52
CA SER A 540 -15.16 -6.86 18.70
C SER A 540 -15.08 -8.07 19.62
N GLY A 541 -13.87 -8.44 20.04
CA GLY A 541 -13.60 -9.58 20.92
C GLY A 541 -13.51 -10.95 20.22
N THR A 542 -13.83 -11.06 18.91
CA THR A 542 -13.89 -12.38 18.26
C THR A 542 -12.58 -12.81 17.59
N GLN A 543 -11.73 -11.88 17.12
CA GLN A 543 -10.55 -12.11 16.28
C GLN A 543 -10.83 -13.06 15.09
N ARG A 544 -12.08 -13.01 14.57
CA ARG A 544 -12.53 -13.86 13.47
C ARG A 544 -13.17 -13.03 12.38
N VAL A 545 -12.82 -13.35 11.14
CA VAL A 545 -13.45 -12.79 9.96
C VAL A 545 -14.75 -13.53 9.67
N GLU A 546 -15.82 -12.79 9.48
CA GLU A 546 -17.10 -13.29 8.99
C GLU A 546 -17.62 -12.44 7.82
N ARG A 547 -18.44 -13.04 6.98
CA ARG A 547 -19.09 -12.31 5.88
C ARG A 547 -20.08 -11.29 6.45
N ALA A 548 -20.03 -10.05 5.97
CA ALA A 548 -21.05 -9.06 6.25
C ALA A 548 -22.18 -9.12 5.20
N ASP A 549 -23.39 -8.71 5.61
CA ASP A 549 -24.60 -8.81 4.76
C ASP A 549 -24.62 -7.80 3.61
N GLY A 550 -23.85 -6.71 3.71
CA GLY A 550 -23.75 -5.67 2.70
C GLY A 550 -22.71 -4.62 3.07
N PRO A 551 -22.50 -3.61 2.19
CA PRO A 551 -21.55 -2.54 2.46
C PRO A 551 -22.02 -1.64 3.58
N VAL A 552 -21.05 -0.92 4.16
CA VAL A 552 -21.34 0.18 5.06
C VAL A 552 -22.00 1.33 4.29
N VAL A 553 -23.01 1.92 4.88
CA VAL A 553 -23.80 3.01 4.30
C VAL A 553 -23.28 4.37 4.73
#